data_6e30cccf330ff3d25699b31cf151edd3
#
_entry.id   6e30cccf330ff3d25699b31cf151edd3
#
_cell.length_a   1.000
_cell.length_b   1.000
_cell.length_c   1.000
_cell.angle_alpha   90.00
_cell.angle_beta   90.00
_cell.angle_gamma   90.00
#
_symmetry.space_group_name_H-M   'P 1'
#
loop_
_entity.id
_entity.type
_entity.pdbx_description
1 polymer ?
#
loop_
_entity_poly.entity_id
_entity_poly.type
_entity_poly.pdbx_seq_one_letter_code
_entity_poly.pdbx_strand_id
1 'polypeptide(L)'
;MKIKKFKYFYPEKPTLMTKEQDFFEEISNDPNWVAELKYNGQRCMLWIIDGKVEFWGRHGKKLAYNDNPNPDIIDYMIAKFPKGCFLFDAELRHNKTVGVRDKLVIWDVFIFRNEFLNKEQYWTRRAILKNRIGLAWDDTQNAVKLIEQYPHSFNQVYDRVIKDDEIEGLVLKNLRGKLNISRTSASNSTWMYKVRKPSGRYKF
;
A
#
# COMPACT_ATOMS: atom_id res chain seq x y z
N MET A 1 21.24 -11.96 8.44
CA MET A 1 21.58 -10.74 9.23
C MET A 1 20.37 -10.37 10.06
N LYS A 2 20.43 -10.44 11.40
CA LYS A 2 19.27 -10.05 12.23
C LYS A 2 19.16 -8.52 12.21
N ILE A 3 18.06 -7.99 11.68
CA ILE A 3 17.76 -6.56 11.71
C ILE A 3 17.34 -6.22 13.14
N LYS A 4 18.24 -5.58 13.88
CA LYS A 4 18.02 -5.24 15.31
C LYS A 4 17.47 -3.83 15.54
N LYS A 5 17.54 -2.96 14.54
CA LYS A 5 17.12 -1.56 14.64
C LYS A 5 16.56 -1.06 13.34
N PHE A 6 15.43 -0.38 13.41
CA PHE A 6 14.82 0.28 12.27
C PHE A 6 15.70 1.43 11.77
N LYS A 7 15.97 1.41 10.47
CA LYS A 7 16.43 2.58 9.72
C LYS A 7 15.40 2.86 8.65
N TYR A 8 14.80 4.04 8.70
CA TYR A 8 13.85 4.45 7.67
C TYR A 8 14.54 4.51 6.32
N PHE A 9 13.85 4.07 5.31
CA PHE A 9 14.20 4.29 3.91
C PHE A 9 12.96 4.77 3.15
N TYR A 10 13.19 5.52 2.09
CA TYR A 10 12.15 6.12 1.29
C TYR A 10 11.83 5.21 0.11
N PRO A 11 10.69 4.51 0.11
CA PRO A 11 10.26 3.77 -1.05
C PRO A 11 9.83 4.73 -2.15
N GLU A 12 9.91 4.27 -3.39
CA GLU A 12 9.41 5.02 -4.54
C GLU A 12 7.95 5.45 -4.34
N LYS A 13 7.60 6.52 -5.01
CA LYS A 13 6.22 7.00 -5.13
C LYS A 13 5.73 6.79 -6.56
N PRO A 14 4.46 6.43 -6.77
CA PRO A 14 3.89 6.30 -8.10
C PRO A 14 4.03 7.60 -8.90
N THR A 15 4.51 7.50 -10.13
CA THR A 15 4.58 8.62 -11.08
C THR A 15 3.18 9.06 -11.47
N LEU A 16 2.94 10.37 -11.61
CA LEU A 16 1.65 10.87 -12.02
C LEU A 16 1.42 10.55 -13.51
N MET A 17 0.23 10.07 -13.82
CA MET A 17 -0.28 9.80 -15.15
C MET A 17 -1.70 10.33 -15.25
N THR A 18 -2.13 10.76 -16.43
CA THR A 18 -3.54 11.06 -16.69
C THR A 18 -4.19 9.92 -17.46
N LYS A 19 -5.53 9.82 -17.39
CA LYS A 19 -6.31 8.78 -18.08
C LYS A 19 -6.25 8.93 -19.59
N GLU A 20 -6.04 10.14 -20.08
CA GLU A 20 -6.02 10.51 -21.49
C GLU A 20 -4.71 10.17 -22.21
N GLN A 21 -3.69 9.70 -21.46
CA GLN A 21 -2.43 9.28 -22.07
C GLN A 21 -2.57 7.92 -22.76
N ASP A 22 -2.07 7.78 -23.98
CA ASP A 22 -2.09 6.54 -24.76
C ASP A 22 -1.53 5.35 -23.97
N PHE A 23 -0.49 5.59 -23.18
CA PHE A 23 0.12 4.57 -22.31
C PHE A 23 -0.85 4.00 -21.27
N PHE A 24 -1.84 4.75 -20.80
CA PHE A 24 -2.86 4.23 -19.89
C PHE A 24 -3.73 3.17 -20.59
N GLU A 25 -4.12 3.43 -21.83
CA GLU A 25 -4.89 2.47 -22.62
C GLU A 25 -4.07 1.23 -22.97
N GLU A 26 -2.80 1.42 -23.35
CA GLU A 26 -1.86 0.34 -23.66
C GLU A 26 -1.74 -0.64 -22.50
N ILE A 27 -1.49 -0.14 -21.29
CA ILE A 27 -1.29 -1.01 -20.11
C ILE A 27 -2.59 -1.53 -19.50
N SER A 28 -3.75 -0.98 -19.88
CA SER A 28 -5.06 -1.39 -19.37
C SER A 28 -5.41 -2.84 -19.69
N ASN A 29 -4.83 -3.38 -20.76
CA ASN A 29 -5.04 -4.75 -21.22
C ASN A 29 -3.76 -5.60 -21.23
N ASP A 30 -2.63 -5.04 -20.79
CA ASP A 30 -1.38 -5.78 -20.65
C ASP A 30 -1.42 -6.68 -19.41
N PRO A 31 -1.28 -8.02 -19.54
CA PRO A 31 -1.31 -8.96 -18.40
C PRO A 31 -0.15 -8.77 -17.41
N ASN A 32 0.87 -7.97 -17.74
CA ASN A 32 1.94 -7.63 -16.83
C ASN A 32 1.57 -6.48 -15.88
N TRP A 33 0.39 -5.88 -16.00
CA TRP A 33 -0.05 -4.77 -15.19
C TRP A 33 -1.29 -5.11 -14.38
N VAL A 34 -1.41 -4.45 -13.23
CA VAL A 34 -2.61 -4.49 -12.38
C VAL A 34 -2.94 -3.08 -11.90
N ALA A 35 -4.23 -2.83 -11.72
CA ALA A 35 -4.69 -1.63 -11.05
C ALA A 35 -5.06 -1.95 -9.59
N GLU A 36 -4.75 -1.02 -8.68
CA GLU A 36 -5.14 -1.04 -7.27
C GLU A 36 -5.90 0.24 -6.93
N LEU A 37 -6.84 0.17 -5.99
CA LEU A 37 -7.55 1.34 -5.52
C LEU A 37 -6.62 2.29 -4.79
N LYS A 38 -6.64 3.57 -5.13
CA LYS A 38 -5.94 4.58 -4.38
C LYS A 38 -6.86 5.19 -3.33
N TYR A 39 -6.76 4.65 -2.12
CA TYR A 39 -7.54 5.15 -0.99
C TYR A 39 -7.07 6.54 -0.53
N ASN A 40 -8.01 7.33 -0.02
CA ASN A 40 -7.71 8.56 0.71
C ASN A 40 -7.33 8.20 2.16
N GLY A 41 -6.07 8.39 2.49
CA GLY A 41 -5.52 8.06 3.81
C GLY A 41 -4.13 8.62 4.02
N GLN A 42 -3.40 8.04 4.95
CA GLN A 42 -2.02 8.39 5.26
C GLN A 42 -1.11 7.20 4.97
N ARG A 43 -0.20 7.32 3.99
CA ARG A 43 0.80 6.29 3.73
C ARG A 43 1.53 5.95 5.01
N CYS A 44 1.57 4.66 5.32
CA CYS A 44 2.14 4.12 6.54
C CYS A 44 3.13 2.99 6.21
N MET A 45 4.37 3.16 6.63
CA MET A 45 5.34 2.07 6.72
C MET A 45 5.10 1.37 8.05
N LEU A 46 4.46 0.21 8.02
CA LEU A 46 4.20 -0.60 9.20
C LEU A 46 5.36 -1.52 9.48
N TRP A 47 6.03 -1.30 10.58
CA TRP A 47 7.20 -2.03 11.02
C TRP A 47 6.84 -2.98 12.16
N ILE A 48 7.24 -4.25 12.06
CA ILE A 48 7.05 -5.24 13.11
C ILE A 48 8.39 -5.91 13.43
N ILE A 49 8.80 -5.88 14.69
CA ILE A 49 9.95 -6.62 15.18
C ILE A 49 9.55 -7.40 16.43
N ASP A 50 9.58 -8.73 16.34
CA ASP A 50 9.33 -9.64 17.46
C ASP A 50 8.08 -9.25 18.27
N GLY A 51 6.97 -8.97 17.56
CA GLY A 51 5.69 -8.59 18.13
C GLY A 51 5.53 -7.11 18.52
N LYS A 52 6.56 -6.29 18.34
CA LYS A 52 6.41 -4.83 18.52
C LYS A 52 6.04 -4.18 17.20
N VAL A 53 4.93 -3.47 17.16
CA VAL A 53 4.39 -2.78 15.98
C VAL A 53 4.66 -1.28 16.06
N GLU A 54 5.12 -0.67 14.96
CA GLU A 54 5.34 0.77 14.84
C GLU A 54 4.86 1.30 13.48
N PHE A 55 4.16 2.44 13.50
CA PHE A 55 3.63 3.12 12.32
C PHE A 55 4.50 4.33 11.97
N TRP A 56 5.03 4.36 10.76
CA TRP A 56 5.92 5.41 10.28
C TRP A 56 5.36 6.09 9.04
N GLY A 57 5.33 7.40 9.01
CA GLY A 57 4.83 8.17 7.89
C GLY A 57 5.86 8.36 6.76
N ARG A 58 5.39 8.85 5.63
CA ARG A 58 6.19 9.08 4.41
C ARG A 58 7.42 9.99 4.57
N HIS A 59 7.53 10.72 5.66
CA HIS A 59 8.64 11.63 5.96
C HIS A 59 9.66 11.05 6.95
N GLY A 60 9.61 9.74 7.22
CA GLY A 60 10.53 9.08 8.14
C GLY A 60 10.31 9.42 9.61
N LYS A 61 9.12 9.88 9.97
CA LYS A 61 8.71 10.18 11.33
C LYS A 61 7.64 9.19 11.78
N LYS A 62 7.67 8.82 13.06
CA LYS A 62 6.58 8.05 13.67
C LYS A 62 5.27 8.84 13.54
N LEU A 63 4.19 8.13 13.24
CA LEU A 63 2.87 8.72 13.27
C LEU A 63 2.38 8.86 14.71
N ALA A 64 1.63 9.92 15.01
CA ALA A 64 0.95 10.09 16.29
C ALA A 64 -0.02 8.94 16.61
N TYR A 65 -0.46 8.20 15.59
CA TYR A 65 -1.26 6.98 15.74
C TYR A 65 -0.59 5.92 16.64
N ASN A 66 0.74 5.94 16.80
CA ASN A 66 1.44 5.05 17.75
C ASN A 66 1.07 5.28 19.21
N ASP A 67 0.57 6.48 19.56
CA ASP A 67 0.23 6.82 20.95
C ASP A 67 -1.07 6.14 21.41
N ASN A 68 -1.99 5.89 20.45
CA ASN A 68 -3.26 5.20 20.71
C ASN A 68 -3.70 4.42 19.44
N PRO A 69 -3.00 3.33 19.08
CA PRO A 69 -3.36 2.53 17.92
C PRO A 69 -4.59 1.67 18.21
N ASN A 70 -5.39 1.37 17.18
CA ASN A 70 -6.49 0.42 17.31
C ASN A 70 -5.94 -0.97 17.69
N PRO A 71 -6.38 -1.57 18.81
CA PRO A 71 -5.97 -2.90 19.23
C PRO A 71 -6.20 -3.98 18.17
N ASP A 72 -7.31 -3.92 17.44
CA ASP A 72 -7.65 -4.92 16.41
C ASP A 72 -6.58 -4.99 15.31
N ILE A 73 -5.99 -3.84 14.93
CA ILE A 73 -4.88 -3.80 13.97
C ILE A 73 -3.63 -4.45 14.58
N ILE A 74 -3.31 -4.09 15.82
CA ILE A 74 -2.13 -4.59 16.51
C ILE A 74 -2.22 -6.10 16.68
N ASP A 75 -3.32 -6.59 17.25
CA ASP A 75 -3.54 -8.00 17.56
C ASP A 75 -3.55 -8.85 16.28
N TYR A 76 -4.24 -8.37 15.22
CA TYR A 76 -4.22 -9.03 13.92
C TYR A 76 -2.79 -9.17 13.37
N MET A 77 -2.02 -8.07 13.38
CA MET A 77 -0.68 -8.08 12.81
C MET A 77 0.29 -8.94 13.64
N ILE A 78 0.20 -8.91 14.96
CA ILE A 78 1.02 -9.76 15.84
C ILE A 78 0.65 -11.24 15.67
N ALA A 79 -0.63 -11.57 15.59
CA ALA A 79 -1.08 -12.95 15.36
C ALA A 79 -0.57 -13.53 14.03
N LYS A 80 -0.55 -12.73 12.96
CA LYS A 80 -0.05 -13.13 11.63
C LYS A 80 1.47 -13.14 11.51
N PHE A 81 2.17 -12.27 12.27
CA PHE A 81 3.60 -12.01 12.15
C PHE A 81 4.30 -11.95 13.52
N PRO A 82 4.26 -13.05 14.33
CA PRO A 82 4.62 -13.01 15.75
C PRO A 82 6.14 -12.90 15.98
N LYS A 83 6.97 -13.44 15.10
CA LYS A 83 8.44 -13.52 15.29
C LYS A 83 9.19 -13.11 14.03
N GLY A 84 10.23 -12.32 14.21
CA GLY A 84 11.09 -11.80 13.16
C GLY A 84 10.80 -10.35 12.83
N CYS A 85 11.42 -9.88 11.75
CA CYS A 85 11.28 -8.52 11.27
C CYS A 85 10.47 -8.49 9.98
N PHE A 86 9.49 -7.60 9.95
CA PHE A 86 8.61 -7.38 8.81
C PHE A 86 8.46 -5.87 8.57
N LEU A 87 8.32 -5.49 7.31
CA LEU A 87 8.04 -4.11 6.91
C LEU A 87 7.05 -4.11 5.76
N PHE A 88 5.90 -3.51 6.00
CA PHE A 88 4.82 -3.38 5.04
C PHE A 88 4.65 -1.93 4.59
N ASP A 89 4.25 -1.74 3.35
CA ASP A 89 3.77 -0.47 2.83
C ASP A 89 2.24 -0.50 2.78
N ALA A 90 1.62 0.46 3.42
CA ALA A 90 0.19 0.45 3.66
C ALA A 90 -0.41 1.87 3.64
N GLU A 91 -1.73 1.96 3.59
CA GLU A 91 -2.50 3.16 3.86
C GLU A 91 -3.23 3.03 5.19
N LEU A 92 -2.95 3.93 6.12
CA LEU A 92 -3.72 4.07 7.34
C LEU A 92 -4.89 5.02 7.07
N ARG A 93 -6.11 4.48 7.13
CA ARG A 93 -7.36 5.22 6.96
C ARG A 93 -7.91 5.57 8.33
N HIS A 94 -7.60 6.76 8.81
CA HIS A 94 -7.96 7.18 10.16
C HIS A 94 -8.52 8.62 10.21
N ASN A 95 -7.87 9.59 9.55
CA ASN A 95 -8.21 11.01 9.67
C ASN A 95 -8.52 11.71 8.34
N LYS A 96 -8.40 11.02 7.20
CA LYS A 96 -8.50 11.63 5.87
C LYS A 96 -9.88 11.48 5.23
N THR A 97 -10.65 10.51 5.63
CA THR A 97 -11.98 10.24 5.09
C THR A 97 -13.00 10.30 6.21
N VAL A 98 -14.04 11.09 6.04
CA VAL A 98 -15.13 11.22 7.02
C VAL A 98 -15.79 9.84 7.25
N GLY A 99 -15.99 9.47 8.51
CA GLY A 99 -16.61 8.20 8.88
C GLY A 99 -15.73 6.96 8.77
N VAL A 100 -14.53 7.06 8.21
CA VAL A 100 -13.59 5.94 8.12
C VAL A 100 -12.47 6.13 9.13
N ARG A 101 -12.38 5.21 10.10
CA ARG A 101 -11.34 5.22 11.12
C ARG A 101 -10.77 3.82 11.31
N ASP A 102 -9.50 3.78 11.71
CA ASP A 102 -8.85 2.56 12.19
C ASP A 102 -8.89 1.40 11.19
N LYS A 103 -8.63 1.72 9.91
CA LYS A 103 -8.49 0.73 8.84
C LYS A 103 -7.08 0.79 8.26
N LEU A 104 -6.44 -0.36 8.14
CA LEU A 104 -5.12 -0.52 7.51
C LEU A 104 -5.27 -1.30 6.21
N VAL A 105 -4.89 -0.68 5.09
CA VAL A 105 -4.89 -1.33 3.77
C VAL A 105 -3.45 -1.58 3.35
N ILE A 106 -3.03 -2.85 3.31
CA ILE A 106 -1.66 -3.25 2.95
C ILE A 106 -1.59 -3.48 1.43
N TRP A 107 -0.58 -2.90 0.76
CA TRP A 107 -0.38 -3.07 -0.69
C TRP A 107 0.97 -3.63 -1.09
N ASP A 108 1.99 -3.59 -0.20
CA ASP A 108 3.29 -4.19 -0.50
C ASP A 108 4.00 -4.66 0.78
N VAL A 109 5.02 -5.50 0.62
CA VAL A 109 5.90 -5.96 1.70
C VAL A 109 7.36 -5.80 1.27
N PHE A 110 8.16 -5.16 2.11
CA PHE A 110 9.55 -4.86 1.83
C PHE A 110 10.52 -5.74 2.59
N ILE A 111 10.15 -6.11 3.82
CA ILE A 111 10.90 -7.07 4.63
C ILE A 111 9.94 -8.15 5.09
N PHE A 112 10.34 -9.40 4.90
CA PHE A 112 9.59 -10.57 5.34
C PHE A 112 10.52 -11.56 6.05
N ARG A 113 10.25 -11.85 7.33
CA ARG A 113 11.06 -12.77 8.15
C ARG A 113 12.56 -12.46 8.12
N ASN A 114 12.93 -11.19 8.34
CA ASN A 114 14.30 -10.66 8.31
C ASN A 114 14.96 -10.57 6.92
N GLU A 115 14.27 -10.95 5.84
CA GLU A 115 14.78 -10.86 4.48
C GLU A 115 14.25 -9.61 3.77
N PHE A 116 15.14 -8.86 3.17
CA PHE A 116 14.79 -7.67 2.40
C PHE A 116 14.49 -8.05 0.94
N LEU A 117 13.26 -7.78 0.50
CA LEU A 117 12.70 -8.25 -0.77
C LEU A 117 12.95 -7.29 -1.96
N ASN A 118 14.00 -6.48 -1.91
CA ASN A 118 14.27 -5.50 -2.97
C ASN A 118 14.63 -6.11 -4.33
N LYS A 119 15.10 -7.35 -4.36
CA LYS A 119 15.38 -8.08 -5.59
C LYS A 119 14.16 -8.79 -6.18
N GLU A 120 13.14 -8.98 -5.35
CA GLU A 120 11.94 -9.67 -5.73
C GLU A 120 11.03 -8.79 -6.60
N GLN A 121 10.39 -9.41 -7.58
CA GLN A 121 9.37 -8.77 -8.40
C GLN A 121 8.10 -8.51 -7.58
N TYR A 122 7.29 -7.55 -8.00
CA TYR A 122 6.07 -7.19 -7.28
C TYR A 122 5.10 -8.37 -7.15
N TRP A 123 4.93 -9.20 -8.18
CA TRP A 123 4.06 -10.37 -8.10
C TRP A 123 4.50 -11.36 -7.02
N THR A 124 5.81 -11.56 -6.80
CA THR A 124 6.34 -12.43 -5.72
C THR A 124 5.98 -11.85 -4.34
N ARG A 125 6.20 -10.55 -4.14
CA ARG A 125 5.87 -9.87 -2.89
C ARG A 125 4.36 -9.91 -2.63
N ARG A 126 3.56 -9.76 -3.68
CA ARG A 126 2.09 -9.87 -3.60
C ARG A 126 1.64 -11.27 -3.21
N ALA A 127 2.25 -12.32 -3.75
CA ALA A 127 1.95 -13.71 -3.40
C ALA A 127 2.21 -13.98 -1.90
N ILE A 128 3.29 -13.44 -1.34
CA ILE A 128 3.57 -13.51 0.10
C ILE A 128 2.42 -12.89 0.91
N LEU A 129 1.94 -11.72 0.53
CA LEU A 129 0.83 -11.05 1.21
C LEU A 129 -0.47 -11.84 1.10
N LYS A 130 -0.83 -12.33 -0.09
CA LYS A 130 -2.04 -13.17 -0.31
C LYS A 130 -2.05 -14.40 0.58
N ASN A 131 -0.92 -15.08 0.68
CA ASN A 131 -0.80 -16.30 1.48
C ASN A 131 -0.88 -16.04 2.99
N ARG A 132 -0.61 -14.82 3.46
CA ARG A 132 -0.56 -14.49 4.89
C ARG A 132 -1.78 -13.72 5.38
N ILE A 133 -2.22 -12.74 4.63
CA ILE A 133 -3.33 -11.85 5.02
C ILE A 133 -4.65 -12.40 4.48
N GLY A 134 -4.60 -13.08 3.32
CA GLY A 134 -5.79 -13.52 2.59
C GLY A 134 -6.42 -12.39 1.80
N LEU A 135 -7.44 -12.74 1.02
CA LEU A 135 -8.34 -11.79 0.35
C LEU A 135 -9.64 -11.79 1.17
N ALA A 136 -9.61 -11.27 2.37
CA ALA A 136 -10.83 -11.16 3.17
C ALA A 136 -11.71 -10.04 2.61
N TRP A 137 -12.79 -10.42 1.94
CA TRP A 137 -13.81 -9.53 1.38
C TRP A 137 -14.92 -9.17 2.37
N ASP A 138 -14.89 -9.73 3.57
CA ASP A 138 -15.87 -9.39 4.60
C ASP A 138 -15.45 -8.09 5.29
N ASP A 139 -15.87 -6.99 4.70
CA ASP A 139 -15.34 -5.65 4.92
C ASP A 139 -15.84 -4.98 6.20
N THR A 140 -16.80 -5.55 6.90
CA THR A 140 -17.45 -4.85 8.01
C THR A 140 -16.73 -5.02 9.34
N GLN A 141 -15.90 -6.08 9.50
CA GLN A 141 -15.28 -6.40 10.79
C GLN A 141 -13.76 -6.38 10.81
N ASN A 142 -13.07 -6.40 9.66
CA ASN A 142 -11.61 -6.47 9.63
C ASN A 142 -10.97 -5.07 9.60
N ALA A 143 -10.19 -4.75 10.64
CA ALA A 143 -9.39 -3.52 10.69
C ALA A 143 -8.21 -3.54 9.71
N VAL A 144 -7.79 -4.72 9.22
CA VAL A 144 -6.68 -4.90 8.28
C VAL A 144 -7.15 -5.64 7.04
N LYS A 145 -6.85 -5.07 5.87
CA LYS A 145 -7.10 -5.73 4.58
C LYS A 145 -5.94 -5.64 3.61
N LEU A 146 -5.87 -6.60 2.69
CA LEU A 146 -5.00 -6.55 1.54
C LEU A 146 -5.69 -5.76 0.44
N ILE A 147 -4.95 -4.86 -0.23
CA ILE A 147 -5.49 -4.07 -1.35
C ILE A 147 -6.05 -4.98 -2.46
N GLU A 148 -7.19 -4.58 -3.02
CA GLU A 148 -7.79 -5.26 -4.15
C GLU A 148 -7.01 -4.98 -5.45
N GLN A 149 -6.89 -5.99 -6.32
CA GLN A 149 -6.24 -5.87 -7.61
C GLN A 149 -7.20 -6.20 -8.74
N TYR A 150 -7.15 -5.38 -9.78
CA TYR A 150 -7.88 -5.52 -11.03
C TYR A 150 -6.87 -5.82 -12.14
N PRO A 151 -6.95 -7.00 -12.80
CA PRO A 151 -5.93 -7.43 -13.75
C PRO A 151 -6.08 -6.82 -15.15
N HIS A 152 -7.22 -6.18 -15.46
CA HIS A 152 -7.54 -5.60 -16.77
C HIS A 152 -8.66 -4.57 -16.66
N SER A 153 -9.02 -3.96 -17.80
CA SER A 153 -10.16 -3.02 -17.92
C SER A 153 -10.05 -1.81 -16.99
N PHE A 154 -8.84 -1.22 -16.88
CA PHE A 154 -8.57 -0.14 -15.92
C PHE A 154 -9.44 1.09 -16.16
N ASN A 155 -9.84 1.37 -17.41
CA ASN A 155 -10.79 2.42 -17.76
C ASN A 155 -12.13 2.23 -17.03
N GLN A 156 -12.70 1.03 -17.11
CA GLN A 156 -13.98 0.72 -16.45
C GLN A 156 -13.86 0.77 -14.92
N VAL A 157 -12.75 0.26 -14.38
CA VAL A 157 -12.47 0.35 -12.95
C VAL A 157 -12.37 1.81 -12.52
N TYR A 158 -11.62 2.64 -13.25
CA TYR A 158 -11.46 4.05 -12.96
C TYR A 158 -12.81 4.78 -12.96
N ASP A 159 -13.62 4.62 -14.02
CA ASP A 159 -14.92 5.31 -14.16
C ASP A 159 -15.93 4.93 -13.07
N ARG A 160 -15.82 3.69 -12.57
CA ARG A 160 -16.60 3.23 -11.43
C ARG A 160 -16.16 3.90 -10.11
N VAL A 161 -14.85 3.89 -9.83
CA VAL A 161 -14.32 4.27 -8.52
C VAL A 161 -14.17 5.77 -8.32
N ILE A 162 -14.11 6.58 -9.40
CA ILE A 162 -14.02 8.04 -9.25
C ILE A 162 -15.28 8.67 -8.64
N LYS A 163 -16.38 7.92 -8.56
CA LYS A 163 -17.63 8.32 -7.91
C LYS A 163 -17.61 8.12 -6.40
N ASP A 164 -16.67 7.31 -5.90
CA ASP A 164 -16.49 7.01 -4.49
C ASP A 164 -15.60 8.06 -3.82
N ASP A 165 -16.10 8.75 -2.80
CA ASP A 165 -15.35 9.78 -2.07
C ASP A 165 -14.17 9.22 -1.25
N GLU A 166 -14.16 7.92 -0.97
CA GLU A 166 -13.06 7.25 -0.26
C GLU A 166 -11.86 6.93 -1.18
N ILE A 167 -12.07 6.99 -2.51
CA ILE A 167 -11.08 6.61 -3.50
C ILE A 167 -10.57 7.85 -4.24
N GLU A 168 -9.24 8.04 -4.23
CA GLU A 168 -8.57 9.13 -4.96
C GLU A 168 -8.32 8.80 -6.45
N GLY A 169 -8.49 7.55 -6.86
CA GLY A 169 -8.21 7.05 -8.21
C GLY A 169 -7.59 5.66 -8.18
N LEU A 170 -6.65 5.39 -9.08
CA LEU A 170 -5.95 4.10 -9.20
C LEU A 170 -4.44 4.26 -9.01
N VAL A 171 -3.80 3.18 -8.57
CA VAL A 171 -2.35 2.97 -8.70
C VAL A 171 -2.15 1.76 -9.61
N LEU A 172 -1.48 2.00 -10.75
CA LEU A 172 -1.16 0.98 -11.73
C LEU A 172 0.24 0.45 -11.43
N LYS A 173 0.41 -0.87 -11.40
CA LYS A 173 1.67 -1.51 -11.04
C LYS A 173 2.05 -2.57 -12.05
N ASN A 174 3.29 -2.51 -12.53
CA ASN A 174 3.87 -3.60 -13.31
C ASN A 174 4.23 -4.77 -12.39
N LEU A 175 3.75 -5.96 -12.70
CA LEU A 175 3.96 -7.17 -11.90
C LEU A 175 5.44 -7.56 -11.77
N ARG A 176 6.28 -7.18 -12.74
CA ARG A 176 7.72 -7.43 -12.75
C ARG A 176 8.53 -6.34 -12.02
N GLY A 177 7.86 -5.29 -11.51
CA GLY A 177 8.50 -4.17 -10.83
C GLY A 177 9.27 -4.61 -9.59
N LYS A 178 10.49 -4.07 -9.44
CA LYS A 178 11.35 -4.30 -8.27
C LYS A 178 11.41 -3.04 -7.42
N LEU A 179 11.62 -3.22 -6.12
CA LEU A 179 11.75 -2.08 -5.21
C LEU A 179 13.04 -1.32 -5.49
N ASN A 180 12.90 -0.03 -5.71
CA ASN A 180 13.99 0.91 -5.61
C ASN A 180 13.78 1.78 -4.37
N ILE A 181 14.77 1.83 -3.50
CA ILE A 181 14.69 2.55 -2.23
C ILE A 181 15.84 3.52 -2.11
N SER A 182 15.57 4.65 -1.48
CA SER A 182 16.57 5.66 -1.16
C SER A 182 16.68 5.87 0.35
N ARG A 183 17.83 6.34 0.80
CA ARG A 183 18.03 6.73 2.20
C ARG A 183 17.76 8.21 2.46
N THR A 184 17.61 9.01 1.43
CA THR A 184 17.51 10.46 1.53
C THR A 184 16.15 11.00 1.17
N SER A 185 15.53 10.51 0.09
CA SER A 185 14.24 10.98 -0.39
C SER A 185 13.57 9.97 -1.30
N ALA A 186 12.24 10.06 -1.43
CA ALA A 186 11.48 9.21 -2.34
C ALA A 186 11.60 9.71 -3.78
N SER A 187 12.04 8.83 -4.70
CA SER A 187 12.02 9.05 -6.15
C SER A 187 10.68 8.68 -6.77
N ASN A 188 10.43 9.13 -7.99
CA ASN A 188 9.33 8.63 -8.79
C ASN A 188 9.66 7.22 -9.29
N SER A 189 8.65 6.36 -9.33
CA SER A 189 8.77 5.00 -9.83
C SER A 189 8.71 4.94 -11.35
N THR A 190 9.38 3.95 -11.94
CA THR A 190 9.29 3.61 -13.36
C THR A 190 8.30 2.46 -13.64
N TRP A 191 7.80 1.81 -12.59
CA TRP A 191 6.92 0.65 -12.67
C TRP A 191 5.59 0.82 -11.92
N MET A 192 5.38 1.99 -11.30
CA MET A 192 4.13 2.36 -10.64
C MET A 192 3.66 3.73 -11.14
N TYR A 193 2.40 3.82 -11.52
CA TYR A 193 1.76 5.07 -11.91
C TYR A 193 0.49 5.29 -11.09
N LYS A 194 0.18 6.55 -10.80
CA LYS A 194 -1.08 6.93 -10.15
C LYS A 194 -1.92 7.76 -11.12
N VAL A 195 -3.16 7.36 -11.27
CA VAL A 195 -4.18 8.09 -12.03
C VAL A 195 -5.21 8.60 -11.02
N ARG A 196 -5.28 9.92 -10.84
CA ARG A 196 -6.17 10.54 -9.86
C ARG A 196 -7.41 11.10 -10.52
N LYS A 197 -8.52 11.08 -9.80
CA LYS A 197 -9.68 11.87 -10.18
C LYS A 197 -9.35 13.37 -10.13
N PRO A 198 -10.06 14.23 -10.91
CA PRO A 198 -9.84 15.69 -10.88
C PRO A 198 -9.95 16.26 -9.47
N SER A 199 -9.05 17.15 -9.10
CA SER A 199 -8.84 17.64 -7.73
C SER A 199 -10.00 18.42 -7.09
N GLY A 200 -10.97 18.90 -7.88
CA GLY A 200 -12.18 19.55 -7.34
C GLY A 200 -13.21 18.60 -6.69
N ARG A 201 -12.94 17.28 -6.68
CA ARG A 201 -13.87 16.26 -6.15
C ARG A 201 -13.39 15.59 -4.88
N TYR A 202 -12.28 16.03 -4.28
CA TYR A 202 -11.84 15.53 -2.98
C TYR A 202 -12.48 16.33 -1.85
N LYS A 203 -13.24 15.68 -0.99
CA LYS A 203 -13.57 16.22 0.32
C LYS A 203 -12.51 15.71 1.31
N PHE A 204 -11.75 16.64 1.87
CA PHE A 204 -10.78 16.38 2.92
C PHE A 204 -11.44 16.47 4.28
#